data_519bcd3a888d97a4400029c53b49e474
#
_entry.id   519bcd3a888d97a4400029c53b49e474
#
_cell.length_a   1.000
_cell.length_b   1.000
_cell.length_c   1.000
_cell.angle_alpha   90.00
_cell.angle_beta   90.00
_cell.angle_gamma   90.00
#
_symmetry.space_group_name_H-M   'P 1'
#
loop_
_entity.id
_entity.type
_entity.pdbx_description
1 polymer ?
#
loop_
_entity_poly.entity_id
_entity_poly.type
_entity_poly.pdbx_seq_one_letter_code
_entity_poly.pdbx_strand_id
1 'polypeptide(L)'
;MKKNLFLLIAAMLAMPAMFAQTKNVARECVLFELMTGVHCGNCPAADEAIEEMLADGLLIAPVCYQAPSYSVPELTNDEVAARVSYYSAMGYPTLFMDGSISIPGGSPGMNYMYYQPYYEQEIAKTSPFTIAMELEANGDNLYTVKCHVEQVGDCNGSDVRLFVVLTQSHIPYSWGGGEYVNWNVRDMIPTHEGTPFAGPVMDFEEKFEINYPLEDCQLVAWVQDHTGNKEVYQAVMFEASLADVLDMETVTDAVYPNPSNGSFNLNLGEGQWDVEVYDITGRKVYENRHEGQSAIDLGQCPKGMYFLKAKNGGEEVMAKVVAR
;
A
#
# COMPACT_ATOMS: atom_id res chain seq x y z
N MET A 1 -7.21 -24.40 -78.97
CA MET A 1 -7.73 -24.46 -77.52
C MET A 1 -6.59 -24.10 -76.61
N LYS A 2 -6.59 -22.83 -76.12
CA LYS A 2 -5.57 -22.35 -75.15
C LYS A 2 -6.22 -22.38 -73.77
N LYS A 3 -5.70 -23.19 -72.85
CA LYS A 3 -6.13 -23.25 -71.42
C LYS A 3 -5.37 -22.15 -70.68
N ASN A 4 -6.11 -21.16 -70.18
CA ASN A 4 -5.58 -20.15 -69.25
C ASN A 4 -5.60 -20.74 -67.84
N LEU A 5 -4.42 -20.87 -67.22
CA LEU A 5 -4.19 -21.27 -65.85
C LEU A 5 -4.19 -20.00 -64.98
N PHE A 6 -5.22 -19.75 -64.23
CA PHE A 6 -5.28 -18.68 -63.22
C PHE A 6 -4.49 -19.12 -61.97
N LEU A 7 -3.36 -18.47 -61.71
CA LEU A 7 -2.64 -18.61 -60.46
C LEU A 7 -3.28 -17.66 -59.41
N LEU A 8 -3.95 -18.22 -58.42
CA LEU A 8 -4.39 -17.50 -57.24
C LEU A 8 -3.21 -17.35 -56.28
N ILE A 9 -2.65 -16.15 -56.18
CA ILE A 9 -1.67 -15.80 -55.15
C ILE A 9 -2.46 -15.42 -53.91
N ALA A 10 -2.48 -16.31 -52.89
CA ALA A 10 -2.99 -16.00 -51.57
C ALA A 10 -1.93 -15.13 -50.82
N ALA A 11 -2.18 -13.84 -50.76
CA ALA A 11 -1.41 -12.94 -49.90
C ALA A 11 -1.78 -13.21 -48.44
N MET A 12 -0.96 -13.96 -47.70
CA MET A 12 -1.01 -14.00 -46.24
C MET A 12 -0.64 -12.62 -45.69
N LEU A 13 -1.62 -11.86 -45.25
CA LEU A 13 -1.44 -10.69 -44.42
C LEU A 13 -0.93 -11.18 -43.05
N ALA A 14 0.38 -11.13 -42.85
CA ALA A 14 0.98 -11.22 -41.52
C ALA A 14 0.56 -9.96 -40.75
N MET A 15 -0.47 -10.07 -39.90
CA MET A 15 -0.72 -9.06 -38.86
C MET A 15 0.49 -9.04 -37.94
N PRO A 16 1.16 -7.88 -37.76
CA PRO A 16 2.15 -7.77 -36.69
C PRO A 16 1.40 -8.00 -35.37
N ALA A 17 1.82 -9.02 -34.62
CA ALA A 17 1.42 -9.12 -33.22
C ALA A 17 1.90 -7.84 -32.55
N MET A 18 1.00 -6.95 -32.21
CA MET A 18 1.29 -5.86 -31.27
C MET A 18 1.63 -6.52 -29.96
N PHE A 19 2.90 -6.73 -29.70
CA PHE A 19 3.35 -6.97 -28.34
C PHE A 19 3.01 -5.71 -27.56
N ALA A 20 2.01 -5.81 -26.66
CA ALA A 20 1.80 -4.80 -25.64
C ALA A 20 3.13 -4.67 -24.92
N GLN A 21 3.71 -3.48 -24.95
CA GLN A 21 4.97 -3.21 -24.26
C GLN A 21 4.64 -3.25 -22.78
N THR A 22 5.04 -4.32 -22.10
CA THR A 22 4.92 -4.45 -20.65
C THR A 22 5.67 -3.29 -20.02
N LYS A 23 4.97 -2.46 -19.27
CA LYS A 23 5.53 -1.24 -18.69
C LYS A 23 5.42 -1.33 -17.18
N ASN A 24 6.57 -1.58 -16.52
CA ASN A 24 6.64 -1.47 -15.08
C ASN A 24 6.11 -0.11 -14.59
N VAL A 25 5.50 -0.09 -13.41
CA VAL A 25 4.99 1.10 -12.73
C VAL A 25 5.94 1.55 -11.62
N ALA A 26 5.77 2.76 -11.11
CA ALA A 26 6.48 3.21 -9.93
C ALA A 26 6.07 2.39 -8.70
N ARG A 27 6.98 2.28 -7.72
CA ARG A 27 6.66 1.76 -6.40
C ARG A 27 5.71 2.73 -5.70
N GLU A 28 4.69 2.21 -5.02
CA GLU A 28 3.76 3.04 -4.22
C GLU A 28 4.32 3.30 -2.84
N CYS A 29 4.91 2.30 -2.22
CA CYS A 29 5.67 2.44 -0.97
C CYS A 29 6.72 1.34 -0.84
N VAL A 30 7.58 1.47 0.16
CA VAL A 30 8.56 0.45 0.56
C VAL A 30 8.04 -0.27 1.79
N LEU A 31 8.00 -1.60 1.76
CA LEU A 31 7.57 -2.42 2.89
C LEU A 31 8.68 -2.46 3.96
N PHE A 32 8.33 -2.09 5.19
CA PHE A 32 9.19 -2.19 6.36
C PHE A 32 8.64 -3.23 7.32
N GLU A 33 9.19 -4.45 7.28
CA GLU A 33 8.84 -5.53 8.21
C GLU A 33 9.83 -5.51 9.38
N LEU A 34 9.41 -4.95 10.52
CA LEU A 34 10.24 -4.83 11.71
C LEU A 34 10.01 -5.99 12.67
N MET A 35 11.01 -6.84 12.85
CA MET A 35 11.04 -7.83 13.92
C MET A 35 11.48 -7.15 15.20
N THR A 36 10.58 -7.01 16.17
CA THR A 36 10.73 -6.19 17.37
C THR A 36 10.20 -6.89 18.62
N GLY A 37 10.16 -6.21 19.75
CA GLY A 37 9.59 -6.73 20.99
C GLY A 37 9.65 -5.73 22.13
N VAL A 38 8.56 -5.60 22.88
CA VAL A 38 8.45 -4.63 24.01
C VAL A 38 9.42 -4.90 25.16
N HIS A 39 9.98 -6.10 25.25
CA HIS A 39 11.01 -6.45 26.23
C HIS A 39 12.45 -6.30 25.69
N CYS A 40 12.60 -5.71 24.50
CA CYS A 40 13.90 -5.49 23.86
C CYS A 40 14.35 -4.04 24.07
N GLY A 41 15.45 -3.84 24.76
CA GLY A 41 15.92 -2.49 25.13
C GLY A 41 16.39 -1.61 23.98
N ASN A 42 16.73 -2.18 22.81
CA ASN A 42 17.17 -1.43 21.63
C ASN A 42 16.06 -1.25 20.57
N CYS A 43 14.92 -1.94 20.73
CA CYS A 43 13.86 -1.93 19.75
C CYS A 43 13.17 -0.56 19.61
N PRO A 44 12.96 0.23 20.69
CA PRO A 44 12.35 1.55 20.56
C PRO A 44 13.04 2.47 19.55
N ALA A 45 14.37 2.35 19.43
CA ALA A 45 15.12 3.17 18.48
C ALA A 45 14.79 2.87 17.00
N ALA A 46 14.33 1.66 16.68
CA ALA A 46 13.91 1.30 15.33
C ALA A 46 12.50 1.83 15.05
N ASP A 47 11.60 1.74 16.02
CA ASP A 47 10.23 2.29 15.91
C ASP A 47 10.28 3.81 15.76
N GLU A 48 11.08 4.52 16.61
CA GLU A 48 11.29 5.97 16.53
C GLU A 48 11.77 6.40 15.12
N ALA A 49 12.71 5.67 14.54
CA ALA A 49 13.20 5.98 13.19
C ALA A 49 12.14 5.81 12.10
N ILE A 50 11.28 4.82 12.22
CA ILE A 50 10.15 4.64 11.27
C ILE A 50 9.15 5.78 11.43
N GLU A 51 8.83 6.20 12.67
CA GLU A 51 7.96 7.34 12.94
C GLU A 51 8.53 8.64 12.34
N GLU A 52 9.84 8.90 12.53
CA GLU A 52 10.52 10.06 11.94
C GLU A 52 10.48 10.04 10.41
N MET A 53 10.76 8.89 9.78
CA MET A 53 10.73 8.73 8.32
C MET A 53 9.31 8.97 7.75
N LEU A 54 8.27 8.48 8.43
CA LEU A 54 6.88 8.74 8.05
C LEU A 54 6.50 10.22 8.23
N ALA A 55 6.95 10.85 9.32
CA ALA A 55 6.72 12.28 9.57
C ALA A 55 7.40 13.17 8.52
N ASP A 56 8.51 12.73 7.95
CA ASP A 56 9.19 13.37 6.82
C ASP A 56 8.50 13.11 5.47
N GLY A 57 7.42 12.34 5.46
CA GLY A 57 6.60 12.07 4.28
C GLY A 57 7.15 10.97 3.37
N LEU A 58 8.02 10.09 3.88
CA LEU A 58 8.51 8.96 3.12
C LEU A 58 7.39 7.91 2.95
N LEU A 59 7.30 7.34 1.76
CA LEU A 59 6.27 6.36 1.40
C LEU A 59 6.68 4.98 1.93
N ILE A 60 6.32 4.68 3.16
CA ILE A 60 6.65 3.45 3.88
C ILE A 60 5.36 2.75 4.30
N ALA A 61 5.32 1.43 4.17
CA ALA A 61 4.30 0.57 4.75
C ALA A 61 4.92 -0.20 5.93
N PRO A 62 4.78 0.27 7.17
CA PRO A 62 5.35 -0.38 8.34
C PRO A 62 4.48 -1.55 8.81
N VAL A 63 5.13 -2.67 9.14
CA VAL A 63 4.52 -3.87 9.72
C VAL A 63 5.42 -4.38 10.83
N CYS A 64 4.98 -4.28 12.09
CA CYS A 64 5.77 -4.62 13.26
C CYS A 64 5.35 -5.97 13.86
N TYR A 65 6.30 -6.89 13.91
CA TYR A 65 6.13 -8.25 14.44
C TYR A 65 6.72 -8.33 15.84
N GLN A 66 5.84 -8.32 16.85
CA GLN A 66 6.23 -8.45 18.25
C GLN A 66 6.61 -9.89 18.57
N ALA A 67 7.90 -10.21 18.47
CA ALA A 67 8.42 -11.57 18.60
C ALA A 67 8.01 -12.23 19.93
N PRO A 68 7.49 -13.47 19.94
CA PRO A 68 6.93 -14.09 21.15
C PRO A 68 7.91 -14.19 22.32
N SER A 69 9.22 -14.35 22.06
CA SER A 69 10.25 -14.41 23.10
C SER A 69 10.63 -13.07 23.70
N TYR A 70 10.19 -11.96 23.11
CA TYR A 70 10.51 -10.59 23.52
C TYR A 70 9.29 -9.69 23.65
N SER A 71 8.09 -10.28 23.75
CA SER A 71 6.85 -9.54 23.87
C SER A 71 5.88 -10.18 24.87
N VAL A 72 4.72 -9.54 25.06
CA VAL A 72 3.61 -10.04 25.85
C VAL A 72 2.59 -10.75 24.97
N PRO A 73 1.80 -11.71 25.51
CA PRO A 73 0.86 -12.51 24.70
C PRO A 73 -0.17 -11.67 23.93
N GLU A 74 -0.54 -10.50 24.43
CA GLU A 74 -1.54 -9.61 23.83
C GLU A 74 -1.04 -8.90 22.57
N LEU A 75 0.28 -8.87 22.34
CA LEU A 75 0.94 -8.20 21.22
C LEU A 75 1.48 -9.18 20.18
N THR A 76 1.35 -10.49 20.40
CA THR A 76 1.89 -11.53 19.50
C THR A 76 0.84 -12.59 19.20
N ASN A 77 1.06 -13.37 18.14
CA ASN A 77 0.23 -14.51 17.74
C ASN A 77 1.05 -15.53 16.95
N ASP A 78 0.43 -16.62 16.50
CA ASP A 78 1.10 -17.70 15.74
C ASP A 78 1.59 -17.21 14.37
N GLU A 79 0.91 -16.26 13.74
CA GLU A 79 1.29 -15.68 12.45
C GLU A 79 2.53 -14.81 12.57
N VAL A 80 2.62 -14.02 13.64
CA VAL A 80 3.85 -13.29 14.01
C VAL A 80 5.01 -14.26 14.20
N ALA A 81 4.80 -15.35 14.95
CA ALA A 81 5.82 -16.37 15.17
C ALA A 81 6.29 -17.01 13.85
N ALA A 82 5.35 -17.30 12.95
CA ALA A 82 5.63 -17.85 11.63
C ALA A 82 6.46 -16.87 10.77
N ARG A 83 6.09 -15.57 10.75
CA ARG A 83 6.80 -14.57 9.96
C ARG A 83 8.21 -14.30 10.49
N VAL A 84 8.39 -14.24 11.82
CA VAL A 84 9.72 -14.16 12.46
C VAL A 84 10.58 -15.35 12.07
N SER A 85 10.00 -16.56 12.06
CA SER A 85 10.68 -17.79 11.64
C SER A 85 11.04 -17.78 10.15
N TYR A 86 10.12 -17.30 9.29
CA TYR A 86 10.33 -17.17 7.85
C TYR A 86 11.58 -16.35 7.50
N TYR A 87 11.79 -15.24 8.19
CA TYR A 87 13.00 -14.42 8.01
C TYR A 87 14.21 -14.95 8.77
N SER A 88 14.03 -15.92 9.65
CA SER A 88 15.10 -16.45 10.52
C SER A 88 15.78 -15.33 11.32
N ALA A 89 14.98 -14.39 11.84
CA ALA A 89 15.49 -13.26 12.60
C ALA A 89 16.19 -13.74 13.89
N MET A 90 17.49 -13.50 13.99
CA MET A 90 18.31 -14.00 15.10
C MET A 90 18.50 -12.99 16.24
N GLY A 91 18.03 -11.76 16.05
CA GLY A 91 18.12 -10.69 17.04
C GLY A 91 17.10 -9.59 16.78
N TYR A 92 16.87 -8.75 17.81
CA TYR A 92 15.87 -7.69 17.74
C TYR A 92 16.48 -6.35 18.19
N PRO A 93 16.11 -5.21 17.54
CA PRO A 93 15.31 -5.17 16.35
C PRO A 93 16.07 -5.67 15.12
N THR A 94 15.35 -6.18 14.13
CA THR A 94 15.85 -6.38 12.76
C THR A 94 14.78 -5.90 11.79
N LEU A 95 15.11 -4.92 10.96
CA LEU A 95 14.27 -4.45 9.88
C LEU A 95 14.54 -5.26 8.62
N PHE A 96 13.51 -5.83 8.02
CA PHE A 96 13.53 -6.36 6.67
C PHE A 96 12.84 -5.37 5.74
N MET A 97 13.61 -4.74 4.87
CA MET A 97 13.11 -3.79 3.90
C MET A 97 12.89 -4.50 2.57
N ASP A 98 11.68 -4.39 2.03
CA ASP A 98 11.23 -5.11 0.83
C ASP A 98 11.65 -6.59 0.80
N GLY A 99 11.62 -7.23 1.97
CA GLY A 99 11.85 -8.66 2.14
C GLY A 99 13.29 -9.14 1.96
N SER A 100 14.09 -8.48 1.16
CA SER A 100 15.43 -8.91 0.75
C SER A 100 16.57 -8.19 1.47
N ILE A 101 16.35 -7.00 2.02
CA ILE A 101 17.36 -6.22 2.75
C ILE A 101 17.15 -6.41 4.24
N SER A 102 18.17 -6.91 4.94
CA SER A 102 18.13 -7.12 6.39
C SER A 102 19.07 -6.14 7.12
N ILE A 103 18.51 -5.34 8.02
CA ILE A 103 19.22 -4.33 8.77
C ILE A 103 19.03 -4.64 10.26
N PRO A 104 19.97 -5.34 10.90
CA PRO A 104 19.88 -5.69 12.32
C PRO A 104 20.32 -4.54 13.22
N GLY A 105 19.74 -4.49 14.40
CA GLY A 105 20.15 -3.62 15.50
C GLY A 105 19.34 -2.33 15.61
N GLY A 106 19.37 -1.77 16.82
CA GLY A 106 18.76 -0.51 17.17
C GLY A 106 19.81 0.42 17.80
N SER A 107 19.96 1.62 17.25
CA SER A 107 20.86 2.65 17.75
C SER A 107 20.10 3.96 17.85
N PRO A 108 19.78 4.43 19.07
CA PRO A 108 19.03 5.66 19.27
C PRO A 108 19.61 6.83 18.47
N GLY A 109 18.76 7.56 17.74
CA GLY A 109 19.13 8.69 16.91
C GLY A 109 19.97 8.36 15.67
N MET A 110 20.18 7.08 15.32
CA MET A 110 21.02 6.67 14.20
C MET A 110 20.27 5.83 13.16
N ASN A 111 19.19 5.15 13.55
CA ASN A 111 18.51 4.19 12.67
C ASN A 111 17.93 4.86 11.42
N TYR A 112 17.39 6.07 11.53
CA TYR A 112 16.94 6.84 10.36
C TYR A 112 18.05 6.93 9.30
N MET A 113 19.26 7.36 9.69
CA MET A 113 20.40 7.49 8.79
C MET A 113 20.85 6.13 8.21
N TYR A 114 20.64 5.02 8.94
CA TYR A 114 20.93 3.68 8.42
C TYR A 114 19.88 3.17 7.46
N TYR A 115 18.60 3.53 7.65
CA TYR A 115 17.49 3.07 6.82
C TYR A 115 17.35 3.86 5.52
N GLN A 116 17.57 5.18 5.57
CA GLN A 116 17.34 6.10 4.48
C GLN A 116 18.03 5.69 3.16
N PRO A 117 19.34 5.32 3.11
CA PRO A 117 20.00 4.97 1.86
C PRO A 117 19.40 3.73 1.16
N TYR A 118 18.90 2.77 1.94
CA TYR A 118 18.22 1.60 1.40
C TYR A 118 16.80 1.95 0.94
N TYR A 119 16.07 2.75 1.71
CA TYR A 119 14.77 3.27 1.30
C TYR A 119 14.85 3.99 -0.04
N GLU A 120 15.82 4.90 -0.22
CA GLU A 120 16.01 5.64 -1.46
C GLU A 120 16.28 4.72 -2.66
N GLN A 121 16.99 3.61 -2.45
CA GLN A 121 17.22 2.62 -3.49
C GLN A 121 15.95 1.82 -3.82
N GLU A 122 15.19 1.41 -2.80
CA GLU A 122 13.99 0.60 -2.99
C GLU A 122 12.84 1.40 -3.62
N ILE A 123 12.58 2.63 -3.16
CA ILE A 123 11.50 3.46 -3.72
C ILE A 123 11.77 3.91 -5.17
N ALA A 124 13.04 3.96 -5.57
CA ALA A 124 13.44 4.29 -6.95
C ALA A 124 13.25 3.14 -7.94
N LYS A 125 13.04 1.92 -7.46
CA LYS A 125 12.75 0.76 -8.32
C LYS A 125 11.39 0.91 -9.00
N THR A 126 11.18 0.11 -10.02
CA THR A 126 9.86 -0.05 -10.66
C THR A 126 9.30 -1.43 -10.37
N SER A 127 7.98 -1.53 -10.29
CA SER A 127 7.26 -2.76 -10.03
C SER A 127 6.66 -3.34 -11.30
N PRO A 128 6.73 -4.68 -11.51
CA PRO A 128 5.95 -5.37 -12.52
C PRO A 128 4.49 -5.63 -12.08
N PHE A 129 4.07 -5.15 -10.90
CA PHE A 129 2.72 -5.33 -10.38
C PHE A 129 2.08 -4.00 -9.99
N THR A 130 0.75 -3.94 -10.14
CA THR A 130 -0.11 -2.96 -9.47
C THR A 130 -0.95 -3.66 -8.42
N ILE A 131 -1.32 -2.95 -7.35
CA ILE A 131 -2.24 -3.42 -6.32
C ILE A 131 -3.26 -2.30 -6.08
N ALA A 132 -4.54 -2.60 -6.26
CA ALA A 132 -5.62 -1.77 -5.75
C ALA A 132 -6.27 -2.51 -4.58
N MET A 133 -6.54 -1.80 -3.46
CA MET A 133 -7.09 -2.39 -2.25
C MET A 133 -8.30 -1.59 -1.78
N GLU A 134 -9.36 -2.30 -1.38
CA GLU A 134 -10.60 -1.75 -0.86
C GLU A 134 -11.00 -2.48 0.40
N LEU A 135 -11.66 -1.79 1.33
CA LEU A 135 -12.22 -2.34 2.55
C LEU A 135 -13.72 -2.07 2.61
N GLU A 136 -14.52 -3.11 2.72
CA GLU A 136 -15.99 -3.05 2.80
C GLU A 136 -16.46 -3.48 4.19
N ALA A 137 -17.30 -2.68 4.85
CA ALA A 137 -17.96 -3.07 6.11
C ALA A 137 -19.15 -3.98 5.85
N ASN A 138 -19.22 -5.12 6.54
CA ASN A 138 -20.31 -6.09 6.43
C ASN A 138 -21.25 -6.10 7.65
N GLY A 139 -21.11 -5.11 8.53
CA GLY A 139 -21.84 -4.97 9.78
C GLY A 139 -21.08 -5.52 10.98
N ASP A 140 -21.38 -5.02 12.16
CA ASP A 140 -20.66 -5.27 13.41
C ASP A 140 -19.14 -5.05 13.22
N ASN A 141 -18.33 -6.06 13.53
CA ASN A 141 -16.86 -6.00 13.37
C ASN A 141 -16.38 -6.78 12.13
N LEU A 142 -17.29 -7.19 11.25
CA LEU A 142 -16.97 -7.98 10.06
C LEU A 142 -16.68 -7.08 8.86
N TYR A 143 -15.56 -7.32 8.19
CA TYR A 143 -15.11 -6.58 7.02
C TYR A 143 -14.72 -7.53 5.90
N THR A 144 -14.76 -7.02 4.67
CA THR A 144 -14.21 -7.70 3.50
C THR A 144 -13.07 -6.85 2.94
N VAL A 145 -11.87 -7.40 2.84
CA VAL A 145 -10.79 -6.80 2.06
C VAL A 145 -10.84 -7.33 0.64
N LYS A 146 -10.74 -6.44 -0.34
CA LYS A 146 -10.64 -6.78 -1.75
C LYS A 146 -9.33 -6.23 -2.29
N CYS A 147 -8.57 -7.07 -3.01
CA CYS A 147 -7.36 -6.64 -3.69
C CYS A 147 -7.45 -7.03 -5.17
N HIS A 148 -7.30 -6.06 -6.05
CA HIS A 148 -7.09 -6.29 -7.48
C HIS A 148 -5.60 -6.14 -7.78
N VAL A 149 -4.96 -7.25 -8.18
CA VAL A 149 -3.53 -7.31 -8.48
C VAL A 149 -3.35 -7.62 -9.96
N GLU A 150 -2.64 -6.76 -10.68
CA GLU A 150 -2.33 -6.96 -12.08
C GLU A 150 -0.82 -7.03 -12.31
N GLN A 151 -0.37 -8.05 -13.04
CA GLN A 151 1.00 -8.12 -13.54
C GLN A 151 1.13 -7.31 -14.83
N VAL A 152 1.79 -6.17 -14.77
CA VAL A 152 1.96 -5.22 -15.88
C VAL A 152 3.34 -5.31 -16.53
N GLY A 153 4.27 -6.03 -15.91
CA GLY A 153 5.64 -6.21 -16.39
C GLY A 153 6.15 -7.64 -16.23
N ASP A 154 7.37 -7.90 -16.68
CA ASP A 154 8.01 -9.20 -16.54
C ASP A 154 8.41 -9.43 -15.08
N CYS A 155 8.04 -10.60 -14.53
CA CYS A 155 8.41 -11.06 -13.20
C CYS A 155 9.14 -12.39 -13.30
N ASN A 156 10.30 -12.50 -12.61
CA ASN A 156 11.12 -13.71 -12.58
C ASN A 156 10.97 -14.49 -11.26
N GLY A 157 10.03 -14.10 -10.38
CA GLY A 157 9.74 -14.79 -9.12
C GLY A 157 9.26 -16.21 -9.36
N SER A 158 9.70 -17.14 -8.53
CA SER A 158 9.37 -18.55 -8.64
C SER A 158 8.13 -18.96 -7.84
N ASP A 159 7.79 -18.20 -6.81
CA ASP A 159 6.64 -18.43 -5.91
C ASP A 159 6.08 -17.07 -5.48
N VAL A 160 5.46 -16.37 -6.44
CA VAL A 160 4.89 -15.04 -6.22
C VAL A 160 3.57 -15.17 -5.46
N ARG A 161 3.44 -14.42 -4.38
CA ARG A 161 2.24 -14.43 -3.52
C ARG A 161 1.81 -13.02 -3.14
N LEU A 162 0.50 -12.86 -3.00
CA LEU A 162 -0.11 -11.71 -2.35
C LEU A 162 -0.18 -11.97 -0.84
N PHE A 163 0.25 -11.01 -0.06
CA PHE A 163 0.06 -10.93 1.39
C PHE A 163 -0.83 -9.76 1.72
N VAL A 164 -1.71 -9.93 2.69
CA VAL A 164 -2.55 -8.88 3.27
C VAL A 164 -2.45 -8.99 4.78
N VAL A 165 -2.17 -7.87 5.45
CA VAL A 165 -1.94 -7.84 6.90
C VAL A 165 -2.74 -6.72 7.53
N LEU A 166 -3.45 -7.04 8.61
CA LEU A 166 -4.06 -6.06 9.50
C LEU A 166 -3.04 -5.69 10.58
N THR A 167 -2.75 -4.40 10.70
CA THR A 167 -1.95 -3.84 11.80
C THR A 167 -2.79 -2.91 12.67
N GLN A 168 -2.36 -2.72 13.91
CA GLN A 168 -2.94 -1.74 14.82
C GLN A 168 -1.86 -0.84 15.41
N SER A 169 -2.14 0.45 15.44
CA SER A 169 -1.32 1.48 16.11
C SER A 169 -1.98 1.98 17.40
N HIS A 170 -1.32 2.89 18.09
CA HIS A 170 -1.78 3.53 19.34
C HIS A 170 -2.19 2.54 20.43
N ILE A 171 -1.58 1.35 20.45
CA ILE A 171 -1.83 0.36 21.50
C ILE A 171 -1.14 0.84 22.78
N PRO A 172 -1.90 1.14 23.88
CA PRO A 172 -1.30 1.67 25.08
C PRO A 172 -0.33 0.66 25.71
N TYR A 173 0.95 0.95 25.66
CA TYR A 173 2.00 0.14 26.27
C TYR A 173 3.26 1.01 26.48
N SER A 174 3.64 1.20 27.74
CA SER A 174 4.83 2.00 28.07
C SER A 174 6.10 1.18 27.90
N TRP A 175 6.92 1.54 26.91
CA TRP A 175 8.22 0.90 26.66
C TRP A 175 9.22 1.86 26.02
N GLY A 176 10.47 1.78 26.46
CA GLY A 176 11.58 2.54 25.85
C GLY A 176 11.43 4.06 25.80
N GLY A 177 10.50 4.64 26.57
CA GLY A 177 10.18 6.06 26.56
C GLY A 177 8.93 6.42 25.76
N GLY A 178 8.40 5.50 24.96
CA GLY A 178 7.11 5.63 24.25
C GLY A 178 5.93 5.22 25.14
N GLU A 179 4.74 5.69 24.77
CA GLU A 179 3.48 5.38 25.45
C GLU A 179 2.63 4.37 24.67
N TYR A 180 2.99 4.08 23.41
CA TYR A 180 2.23 3.25 22.48
C TYR A 180 3.12 2.26 21.75
N VAL A 181 2.51 1.17 21.30
CA VAL A 181 3.04 0.27 20.27
C VAL A 181 2.30 0.56 18.98
N ASN A 182 3.02 0.75 17.87
CA ASN A 182 2.46 1.09 16.58
C ASN A 182 2.70 -0.02 15.56
N TRP A 183 1.82 -0.08 14.54
CA TRP A 183 1.85 -1.02 13.40
C TRP A 183 1.96 -2.49 13.79
N ASN A 184 1.45 -2.84 14.97
CA ASN A 184 1.50 -4.21 15.48
C ASN A 184 0.62 -5.14 14.64
N VAL A 185 1.17 -6.24 14.17
CA VAL A 185 0.42 -7.26 13.43
C VAL A 185 -0.67 -7.86 14.30
N ARG A 186 -1.90 -7.82 13.81
CA ARG A 186 -3.09 -8.42 14.42
C ARG A 186 -3.57 -9.65 13.69
N ASP A 187 -3.50 -9.63 12.35
CA ASP A 187 -3.97 -10.73 11.51
C ASP A 187 -3.21 -10.75 10.18
N MET A 188 -3.01 -11.93 9.61
CA MET A 188 -2.50 -12.13 8.25
C MET A 188 -3.55 -12.87 7.42
N ILE A 189 -4.11 -12.19 6.43
CA ILE A 189 -5.34 -12.56 5.73
C ILE A 189 -5.04 -13.26 4.38
N PRO A 190 -5.52 -14.47 4.14
CA PRO A 190 -6.20 -15.37 5.07
C PRO A 190 -5.24 -16.07 6.04
N THR A 191 -3.93 -16.09 5.77
CA THR A 191 -2.89 -16.72 6.60
C THR A 191 -1.52 -16.11 6.31
N HIS A 192 -0.55 -16.37 7.19
CA HIS A 192 0.86 -15.98 7.03
C HIS A 192 1.56 -16.59 5.79
N GLU A 193 0.97 -17.60 5.16
CA GLU A 193 1.51 -18.20 3.94
C GLU A 193 1.27 -17.32 2.69
N GLY A 194 0.35 -16.36 2.77
CA GLY A 194 -0.10 -15.56 1.65
C GLY A 194 -0.86 -16.35 0.60
N THR A 195 -1.38 -15.68 -0.40
CA THR A 195 -2.16 -16.27 -1.49
C THR A 195 -1.32 -16.35 -2.77
N PRO A 196 -1.10 -17.56 -3.35
CA PRO A 196 -0.33 -17.71 -4.58
C PRO A 196 -0.92 -16.88 -5.74
N PHE A 197 -0.08 -16.09 -6.39
CA PHE A 197 -0.46 -15.33 -7.58
C PHE A 197 -0.37 -16.23 -8.82
N ALA A 198 -1.51 -16.49 -9.45
CA ALA A 198 -1.61 -17.37 -10.60
C ALA A 198 -2.24 -16.64 -11.80
N GLY A 199 -1.42 -16.11 -12.68
CA GLY A 199 -1.88 -15.48 -13.91
C GLY A 199 -1.61 -13.97 -13.96
N PRO A 200 -2.02 -13.26 -15.02
CA PRO A 200 -1.72 -11.85 -15.17
C PRO A 200 -2.58 -10.94 -14.28
N VAL A 201 -3.72 -11.43 -13.78
CA VAL A 201 -4.66 -10.71 -12.92
C VAL A 201 -5.14 -11.62 -11.82
N MET A 202 -5.27 -11.08 -10.61
CA MET A 202 -5.83 -11.73 -9.44
C MET A 202 -6.81 -10.80 -8.76
N ASP A 203 -8.05 -11.24 -8.62
CA ASP A 203 -9.04 -10.65 -7.74
C ASP A 203 -9.07 -11.47 -6.44
N PHE A 204 -8.65 -10.84 -5.35
CA PHE A 204 -8.62 -11.43 -4.03
C PHE A 204 -9.75 -10.80 -3.20
N GLU A 205 -10.50 -11.64 -2.49
CA GLU A 205 -11.56 -11.21 -1.58
C GLU A 205 -11.60 -12.13 -0.37
N GLU A 206 -11.45 -11.55 0.83
CA GLU A 206 -11.52 -12.30 2.08
C GLU A 206 -12.26 -11.53 3.17
N LYS A 207 -12.99 -12.28 4.01
CA LYS A 207 -13.70 -11.75 5.17
C LYS A 207 -12.90 -11.97 6.45
N PHE A 208 -12.82 -10.94 7.27
CA PHE A 208 -12.09 -10.97 8.52
C PHE A 208 -12.74 -10.04 9.54
N GLU A 209 -12.32 -10.11 10.80
CA GLU A 209 -12.85 -9.30 11.88
C GLU A 209 -11.83 -8.24 12.30
N ILE A 210 -12.34 -7.01 12.54
CA ILE A 210 -11.56 -5.95 13.20
C ILE A 210 -12.21 -5.72 14.57
N ASN A 211 -11.54 -6.15 15.62
CA ASN A 211 -11.99 -6.04 17.00
C ASN A 211 -11.29 -4.90 17.76
N TYR A 212 -10.75 -3.92 17.04
CA TYR A 212 -9.99 -2.77 17.52
C TYR A 212 -10.61 -1.47 16.99
N PRO A 213 -10.29 -0.28 17.57
CA PRO A 213 -10.71 0.98 16.97
C PRO A 213 -10.24 1.07 15.52
N LEU A 214 -11.17 1.30 14.61
CA LEU A 214 -10.89 1.27 13.16
C LEU A 214 -9.87 2.33 12.75
N GLU A 215 -9.92 3.49 13.40
CA GLU A 215 -8.99 4.60 13.20
C GLU A 215 -7.54 4.28 13.59
N ASP A 216 -7.33 3.24 14.38
CA ASP A 216 -6.00 2.77 14.78
C ASP A 216 -5.51 1.62 13.88
N CYS A 217 -6.34 1.16 12.93
CA CYS A 217 -6.05 0.01 12.08
C CYS A 217 -5.55 0.43 10.69
N GLN A 218 -4.58 -0.31 10.17
CA GLN A 218 -4.10 -0.20 8.80
C GLN A 218 -4.11 -1.59 8.16
N LEU A 219 -4.40 -1.62 6.85
CA LEU A 219 -4.19 -2.78 6.01
C LEU A 219 -2.96 -2.55 5.13
N VAL A 220 -2.07 -3.49 5.12
CA VAL A 220 -0.90 -3.50 4.24
C VAL A 220 -1.00 -4.70 3.32
N ALA A 221 -0.91 -4.47 2.01
CA ALA A 221 -0.84 -5.54 1.03
C ALA A 221 0.44 -5.45 0.21
N TRP A 222 1.05 -6.60 -0.09
CA TRP A 222 2.23 -6.65 -0.94
C TRP A 222 2.32 -7.93 -1.76
N VAL A 223 3.03 -7.84 -2.89
CA VAL A 223 3.37 -8.98 -3.75
C VAL A 223 4.84 -9.33 -3.56
N GLN A 224 5.13 -10.58 -3.19
CA GLN A 224 6.46 -11.07 -2.82
C GLN A 224 6.81 -12.39 -3.49
N ASP A 225 8.07 -12.61 -3.85
CA ASP A 225 8.61 -13.94 -4.17
C ASP A 225 8.90 -14.70 -2.87
N HIS A 226 7.94 -15.52 -2.45
CA HIS A 226 7.90 -16.10 -1.11
C HIS A 226 9.07 -17.07 -0.84
N THR A 227 9.37 -17.97 -1.76
CA THR A 227 10.41 -19.00 -1.56
C THR A 227 11.74 -18.71 -2.25
N GLY A 228 11.77 -17.68 -3.11
CA GLY A 228 12.96 -17.28 -3.84
C GLY A 228 13.88 -16.37 -3.03
N ASN A 229 14.11 -15.16 -3.56
CA ASN A 229 14.97 -14.15 -2.91
C ASN A 229 14.24 -13.31 -1.86
N LYS A 230 12.95 -13.57 -1.63
CA LYS A 230 12.04 -12.85 -0.73
C LYS A 230 11.76 -11.39 -1.17
N GLU A 231 12.13 -11.01 -2.38
CA GLU A 231 11.93 -9.66 -2.90
C GLU A 231 10.45 -9.29 -2.94
N VAL A 232 10.12 -8.13 -2.41
CA VAL A 232 8.81 -7.51 -2.54
C VAL A 232 8.80 -6.66 -3.80
N TYR A 233 7.86 -6.93 -4.70
CA TYR A 233 7.74 -6.23 -5.97
C TYR A 233 6.90 -4.96 -5.87
N GLN A 234 5.85 -4.98 -5.05
CA GLN A 234 4.97 -3.85 -4.81
C GLN A 234 4.36 -3.96 -3.42
N ALA A 235 4.18 -2.84 -2.76
CA ALA A 235 3.44 -2.75 -1.51
C ALA A 235 2.50 -1.54 -1.54
N VAL A 236 1.37 -1.66 -0.87
CA VAL A 236 0.39 -0.59 -0.64
C VAL A 236 -0.05 -0.61 0.81
N MET A 237 -0.34 0.56 1.36
CA MET A 237 -0.91 0.71 2.69
C MET A 237 -2.23 1.47 2.59
N PHE A 238 -3.21 1.01 3.33
CA PHE A 238 -4.53 1.58 3.44
C PHE A 238 -4.85 1.84 4.92
N GLU A 239 -5.11 3.08 5.27
CA GLU A 239 -5.58 3.41 6.62
C GLU A 239 -7.07 3.11 6.70
N ALA A 240 -7.45 2.23 7.62
CA ALA A 240 -8.84 1.86 7.81
C ALA A 240 -9.57 2.99 8.55
N SER A 241 -10.02 4.01 7.83
CA SER A 241 -10.84 5.07 8.38
C SER A 241 -12.32 4.86 8.05
N LEU A 242 -13.22 5.34 8.89
CA LEU A 242 -14.67 5.30 8.61
C LEU A 242 -15.04 6.05 7.31
N ALA A 243 -14.19 6.95 6.84
CA ALA A 243 -14.38 7.66 5.57
C ALA A 243 -14.12 6.75 4.36
N ASP A 244 -13.28 5.73 4.51
CA ASP A 244 -12.91 4.81 3.43
C ASP A 244 -13.86 3.60 3.32
N VAL A 245 -14.61 3.33 4.40
CA VAL A 245 -15.57 2.22 4.50
C VAL A 245 -16.95 2.61 3.93
N LEU A 246 -17.23 3.90 3.77
CA LEU A 246 -18.46 4.39 3.16
C LEU A 246 -18.28 4.49 1.64
N ASP A 247 -18.69 3.42 0.96
CA ASP A 247 -19.06 3.32 -0.47
C ASP A 247 -18.40 4.41 -1.36
N MET A 248 -17.09 4.30 -1.58
CA MET A 248 -16.41 5.11 -2.57
C MET A 248 -16.75 4.56 -3.95
N GLU A 249 -17.86 5.00 -4.55
CA GLU A 249 -17.86 5.13 -5.99
C GLU A 249 -16.72 6.12 -6.34
N THR A 250 -15.52 5.59 -6.55
CA THR A 250 -14.42 6.39 -7.10
C THR A 250 -14.83 6.80 -8.50
N VAL A 251 -15.40 7.98 -8.61
CA VAL A 251 -15.69 8.60 -9.89
C VAL A 251 -14.35 9.03 -10.47
N THR A 252 -13.65 8.08 -11.11
CA THR A 252 -12.34 8.29 -11.74
C THR A 252 -12.36 9.42 -12.77
N ASP A 253 -13.53 9.78 -13.29
CA ASP A 253 -13.73 10.87 -14.23
C ASP A 253 -14.02 12.23 -13.57
N ALA A 254 -14.19 12.27 -12.24
CA ALA A 254 -14.48 13.51 -11.52
C ALA A 254 -13.27 14.44 -11.36
N VAL A 255 -12.03 13.88 -11.41
CA VAL A 255 -10.79 14.66 -11.19
C VAL A 255 -9.73 14.26 -12.21
N TYR A 256 -9.33 15.23 -13.05
CA TYR A 256 -8.34 14.97 -14.11
C TYR A 256 -7.48 16.23 -14.42
N PRO A 257 -6.24 16.02 -14.94
CA PRO A 257 -5.51 14.77 -15.03
C PRO A 257 -5.11 14.26 -13.64
N ASN A 258 -5.09 12.95 -13.45
CA ASN A 258 -4.60 12.34 -12.23
C ASN A 258 -3.70 11.14 -12.61
N PRO A 259 -2.38 11.20 -12.34
CA PRO A 259 -1.60 12.26 -11.66
C PRO A 259 -1.45 13.58 -12.44
N SER A 260 -1.18 14.68 -11.70
CA SER A 260 -0.94 16.02 -12.28
C SER A 260 0.29 16.72 -11.66
N ASN A 261 0.63 17.91 -12.19
CA ASN A 261 1.66 18.77 -11.60
C ASN A 261 1.09 19.70 -10.50
N GLY A 262 0.08 19.21 -9.75
CA GLY A 262 -0.61 19.95 -8.69
C GLY A 262 -1.88 20.65 -9.14
N SER A 263 -2.18 20.72 -10.44
CA SER A 263 -3.40 21.33 -10.96
C SER A 263 -4.36 20.25 -11.46
N PHE A 264 -5.61 20.23 -10.97
CA PHE A 264 -6.62 19.24 -11.27
C PHE A 264 -7.92 19.92 -11.70
N ASN A 265 -8.56 19.39 -12.74
CA ASN A 265 -9.92 19.78 -13.11
C ASN A 265 -10.91 18.92 -12.35
N LEU A 266 -11.98 19.53 -11.88
CA LEU A 266 -13.10 18.87 -11.23
C LEU A 266 -14.29 18.81 -12.19
N ASN A 267 -14.93 17.65 -12.29
CA ASN A 267 -16.18 17.43 -13.02
C ASN A 267 -17.20 16.83 -12.04
N LEU A 268 -17.78 17.67 -11.21
CA LEU A 268 -18.63 17.29 -10.07
C LEU A 268 -20.14 17.34 -10.38
N GLY A 269 -20.55 17.61 -11.62
CA GLY A 269 -21.96 17.81 -11.96
C GLY A 269 -22.46 19.21 -11.65
N GLU A 270 -23.78 19.45 -11.79
CA GLU A 270 -24.41 20.76 -11.58
C GLU A 270 -24.56 21.10 -10.10
N GLY A 271 -24.48 22.38 -9.75
CA GLY A 271 -24.67 22.89 -8.41
C GLY A 271 -23.41 23.36 -7.71
N GLN A 272 -23.56 23.75 -6.44
CA GLN A 272 -22.46 24.21 -5.59
C GLN A 272 -21.92 23.06 -4.75
N TRP A 273 -20.61 22.86 -4.80
CA TRP A 273 -19.89 21.83 -4.11
C TRP A 273 -18.92 22.43 -3.10
N ASP A 274 -18.99 22.00 -1.86
CA ASP A 274 -17.95 22.26 -0.87
C ASP A 274 -16.84 21.25 -1.08
N VAL A 275 -15.65 21.73 -1.51
CA VAL A 275 -14.49 20.87 -1.85
C VAL A 275 -13.41 21.05 -0.82
N GLU A 276 -13.00 19.95 -0.23
CA GLU A 276 -11.91 19.86 0.74
C GLU A 276 -10.86 18.90 0.19
N VAL A 277 -9.57 19.19 0.44
CA VAL A 277 -8.47 18.26 0.12
C VAL A 277 -7.62 18.08 1.36
N TYR A 278 -7.29 16.83 1.62
CA TYR A 278 -6.50 16.38 2.76
C TYR A 278 -5.21 15.73 2.30
N ASP A 279 -4.13 15.92 3.03
CA ASP A 279 -2.91 15.16 2.85
C ASP A 279 -3.05 13.75 3.50
N ILE A 280 -2.05 12.90 3.32
CA ILE A 280 -2.03 11.53 3.85
C ILE A 280 -2.09 11.47 5.39
N THR A 281 -1.86 12.58 6.09
CA THR A 281 -1.96 12.68 7.56
C THR A 281 -3.35 13.14 8.02
N GLY A 282 -4.29 13.31 7.10
CA GLY A 282 -5.64 13.84 7.39
C GLY A 282 -5.68 15.35 7.61
N ARG A 283 -4.55 16.08 7.41
CA ARG A 283 -4.52 17.53 7.51
C ARG A 283 -5.14 18.15 6.28
N LYS A 284 -6.14 19.03 6.48
CA LYS A 284 -6.76 19.80 5.39
C LYS A 284 -5.74 20.76 4.77
N VAL A 285 -5.47 20.61 3.47
CA VAL A 285 -4.53 21.44 2.68
C VAL A 285 -5.25 22.40 1.72
N TYR A 286 -6.52 22.12 1.43
CA TYR A 286 -7.35 22.94 0.56
C TYR A 286 -8.81 22.91 1.01
N GLU A 287 -9.51 24.03 0.93
CA GLU A 287 -10.95 24.14 1.16
C GLU A 287 -11.49 25.32 0.33
N ASN A 288 -12.48 25.04 -0.51
CA ASN A 288 -13.18 26.08 -1.25
C ASN A 288 -14.53 25.56 -1.75
N ARG A 289 -15.40 26.50 -2.15
CA ARG A 289 -16.66 26.19 -2.81
C ARG A 289 -16.52 26.32 -4.32
N HIS A 290 -16.98 25.31 -5.03
CA HIS A 290 -16.90 25.20 -6.48
C HIS A 290 -18.29 25.08 -7.11
N GLU A 291 -18.43 25.47 -8.36
CA GLU A 291 -19.66 25.35 -9.12
C GLU A 291 -19.37 24.62 -10.43
N GLY A 292 -20.04 23.46 -10.63
CA GLY A 292 -19.94 22.66 -11.83
C GLY A 292 -18.53 22.19 -12.17
N GLN A 293 -18.10 22.44 -13.41
CA GLN A 293 -16.73 22.20 -13.86
C GLN A 293 -15.82 23.32 -13.38
N SER A 294 -14.79 22.98 -12.63
CA SER A 294 -13.86 23.91 -12.04
C SER A 294 -12.45 23.31 -11.95
N ALA A 295 -11.50 24.06 -11.41
CA ALA A 295 -10.15 23.56 -11.20
C ALA A 295 -9.65 23.88 -9.79
N ILE A 296 -8.84 22.99 -9.23
CA ILE A 296 -8.09 23.22 -7.99
C ILE A 296 -6.60 23.24 -8.28
N ASP A 297 -5.87 24.01 -7.49
CA ASP A 297 -4.41 24.14 -7.59
C ASP A 297 -3.78 23.79 -6.24
N LEU A 298 -3.06 22.68 -6.20
CA LEU A 298 -2.26 22.21 -5.08
C LEU A 298 -0.76 22.44 -5.31
N GLY A 299 -0.38 23.28 -6.29
CA GLY A 299 1.02 23.52 -6.67
C GLY A 299 1.89 24.15 -5.57
N GLN A 300 1.29 24.65 -4.48
CA GLN A 300 2.01 25.09 -3.27
C GLN A 300 2.14 23.99 -2.21
N CYS A 301 1.47 22.85 -2.42
CA CYS A 301 1.57 21.70 -1.53
C CYS A 301 2.76 20.81 -1.91
N PRO A 302 3.34 20.06 -0.98
CA PRO A 302 4.36 19.05 -1.28
C PRO A 302 3.89 18.08 -2.35
N LYS A 303 4.82 17.54 -3.12
CA LYS A 303 4.48 16.43 -4.03
C LYS A 303 4.05 15.21 -3.22
N GLY A 304 3.01 14.53 -3.66
CA GLY A 304 2.47 13.40 -2.92
C GLY A 304 1.03 13.07 -3.26
N MET A 305 0.45 12.21 -2.45
CA MET A 305 -0.93 11.77 -2.53
C MET A 305 -1.82 12.65 -1.65
N TYR A 306 -3.03 12.93 -2.14
CA TYR A 306 -4.05 13.72 -1.45
C TYR A 306 -5.41 13.07 -1.63
N PHE A 307 -6.31 13.34 -0.69
CA PHE A 307 -7.70 12.91 -0.75
C PHE A 307 -8.60 14.13 -0.93
N LEU A 308 -9.33 14.14 -2.04
CA LEU A 308 -10.32 15.15 -2.34
C LEU A 308 -11.69 14.66 -1.88
N LYS A 309 -12.41 15.52 -1.18
CA LYS A 309 -13.79 15.33 -0.74
C LYS A 309 -14.63 16.48 -1.24
N ALA A 310 -15.69 16.20 -1.98
CA ALA A 310 -16.62 17.21 -2.47
C ALA A 310 -18.06 16.84 -2.04
N LYS A 311 -18.79 17.81 -1.49
CA LYS A 311 -20.16 17.65 -1.00
C LYS A 311 -21.12 18.66 -1.62
N ASN A 312 -22.30 18.16 -2.03
CA ASN A 312 -23.43 18.97 -2.51
C ASN A 312 -24.73 18.42 -1.95
N GLY A 313 -25.25 19.04 -0.89
CA GLY A 313 -26.52 18.66 -0.28
C GLY A 313 -26.56 17.24 0.26
N GLY A 314 -26.92 16.27 -0.55
CA GLY A 314 -26.97 14.84 -0.19
C GLY A 314 -25.99 13.98 -0.99
N GLU A 315 -25.26 14.57 -1.94
CA GLU A 315 -24.27 13.88 -2.75
C GLU A 315 -22.86 14.14 -2.21
N GLU A 316 -22.04 13.10 -2.18
CA GLU A 316 -20.63 13.16 -1.80
C GLU A 316 -19.77 12.49 -2.87
N VAL A 317 -18.72 13.16 -3.30
CA VAL A 317 -17.71 12.63 -4.23
C VAL A 317 -16.37 12.64 -3.53
N MET A 318 -15.68 11.50 -3.55
CA MET A 318 -14.33 11.38 -3.05
C MET A 318 -13.40 10.94 -4.17
N ALA A 319 -12.18 11.44 -4.18
CA ALA A 319 -11.18 11.05 -5.16
C ALA A 319 -9.77 11.08 -4.55
N LYS A 320 -8.97 10.07 -4.87
CA LYS A 320 -7.52 10.07 -4.62
C LYS A 320 -6.86 10.87 -5.75
N VAL A 321 -6.05 11.86 -5.42
CA VAL A 321 -5.31 12.69 -6.37
C VAL A 321 -3.82 12.69 -6.07
N VAL A 322 -3.01 12.64 -7.13
CA VAL A 322 -1.55 12.56 -7.00
C VAL A 322 -0.91 13.79 -7.66
N ALA A 323 -0.24 14.62 -6.84
CA ALA A 323 0.59 15.75 -7.30
C ALA A 323 2.05 15.28 -7.48
N ARG A 324 2.63 15.56 -8.67
CA ARG A 324 3.99 15.16 -9.04
C ARG A 324 4.92 16.33 -9.24
#